data_4f061f623384209a242ed0bc6777357d
#
_entry.id   4f061f623384209a242ed0bc6777357d
#
_cell.length_a   1.000
_cell.length_b   1.000
_cell.length_c   1.000
_cell.angle_alpha   90.00
_cell.angle_beta   90.00
_cell.angle_gamma   90.00
#
_symmetry.space_group_name_H-M   'P 1'
#
loop_
_entity.id
_entity.type
_entity.pdbx_description
1 polymer ?
#
loop_
_entity_poly.entity_id
_entity_poly.type
_entity_poly.pdbx_seq_one_letter_code
_entity_poly.pdbx_strand_id
1 'polypeptide(L)'
;FESLESAQKRGAKIYAEVVGYGNSCDAHHFTAPHPEGIPASRAIKQALDEAKFDADKDLLYINAHGTGTPLNDSSETKAIKIAMGEEAARKAMITSTKSITGHMLGATGAVELIASALSLYHGIVTPTIGLTNPDPECDLDYTPLKARKADLTVAISNSLGFGGHNACVALRKWEGK
;
A
#
# COMPACT_ATOMS: atom_id res chain seq x y z
N PHE A 1 10.87 13.89 -4.31
CA PHE A 1 11.96 13.00 -3.92
C PHE A 1 13.31 13.69 -4.07
N GLU A 2 14.24 13.39 -3.17
CA GLU A 2 15.64 13.80 -3.23
C GLU A 2 16.51 12.80 -2.46
N SER A 3 17.83 12.86 -2.64
CA SER A 3 18.73 12.02 -1.86
C SER A 3 18.76 12.47 -0.40
N LEU A 4 19.04 11.54 0.52
CA LEU A 4 19.19 11.83 1.94
C LEU A 4 20.24 12.93 2.18
N GLU A 5 21.37 12.84 1.49
CA GLU A 5 22.45 13.82 1.57
C GLU A 5 21.98 15.24 1.20
N SER A 6 21.19 15.36 0.10
CA SER A 6 20.62 16.64 -0.33
C SER A 6 19.65 17.20 0.71
N ALA A 7 18.75 16.37 1.24
CA ALA A 7 17.78 16.76 2.24
C ALA A 7 18.47 17.24 3.52
N GLN A 8 19.47 16.52 4.02
CA GLN A 8 20.23 16.88 5.21
C GLN A 8 21.02 18.18 5.01
N LYS A 9 21.69 18.34 3.85
CA LYS A 9 22.48 19.54 3.52
C LYS A 9 21.67 20.83 3.56
N ARG A 10 20.40 20.78 3.13
CA ARG A 10 19.51 21.95 3.15
C ARG A 10 18.62 22.04 4.40
N GLY A 11 18.79 21.14 5.39
CA GLY A 11 17.98 21.12 6.61
C GLY A 11 16.50 20.80 6.35
N ALA A 12 16.21 19.97 5.35
CA ALA A 12 14.85 19.63 5.00
C ALA A 12 14.18 18.75 6.05
N LYS A 13 12.87 18.94 6.22
CA LYS A 13 12.05 17.98 6.94
C LYS A 13 11.90 16.71 6.12
N ILE A 14 12.27 15.58 6.69
CA ILE A 14 12.12 14.26 6.07
C ILE A 14 10.87 13.61 6.64
N TYR A 15 9.92 13.20 5.78
CA TYR A 15 8.66 12.58 6.17
C TYR A 15 8.75 11.06 6.23
N ALA A 16 9.44 10.47 5.27
CA ALA A 16 9.68 9.03 5.17
C ALA A 16 10.86 8.76 4.24
N GLU A 17 11.37 7.56 4.26
CA GLU A 17 12.38 7.05 3.34
C GLU A 17 11.73 6.10 2.33
N VAL A 18 12.08 6.23 1.03
CA VAL A 18 11.69 5.24 0.02
C VAL A 18 12.69 4.10 0.09
N VAL A 19 12.20 2.91 0.45
CA VAL A 19 13.05 1.76 0.78
C VAL A 19 12.82 0.55 -0.11
N GLY A 20 11.82 0.59 -0.98
CA GLY A 20 11.58 -0.52 -1.88
C GLY A 20 10.63 -0.15 -3.02
N TYR A 21 10.78 -0.88 -4.12
CA TYR A 21 9.93 -0.80 -5.29
C TYR A 21 9.75 -2.17 -5.90
N GLY A 22 8.54 -2.47 -6.35
CA GLY A 22 8.24 -3.69 -7.06
C GLY A 22 7.32 -3.43 -8.25
N ASN A 23 7.51 -4.17 -9.32
CA ASN A 23 6.63 -4.14 -10.48
C ASN A 23 6.45 -5.51 -11.11
N SER A 24 5.32 -5.67 -11.78
CA SER A 24 4.99 -6.88 -12.53
C SER A 24 3.95 -6.57 -13.60
N CYS A 25 3.64 -7.56 -14.42
CA CYS A 25 2.57 -7.48 -15.39
C CYS A 25 1.67 -8.72 -15.29
N ASP A 26 0.36 -8.51 -15.33
CA ASP A 26 -0.63 -9.59 -15.27
C ASP A 26 -0.57 -10.54 -16.47
N ALA A 27 -0.32 -9.99 -17.65
CA ALA A 27 -0.40 -10.72 -18.93
C ALA A 27 -1.71 -11.53 -19.06
N HIS A 28 -2.83 -10.98 -18.57
CA HIS A 28 -4.11 -11.66 -18.46
C HIS A 28 -5.17 -10.98 -19.33
N HIS A 29 -5.51 -9.72 -19.05
CA HIS A 29 -6.57 -8.98 -19.73
C HIS A 29 -6.19 -7.49 -19.77
N PHE A 30 -6.74 -6.74 -20.75
CA PHE A 30 -6.36 -5.32 -20.92
C PHE A 30 -6.96 -4.39 -19.87
N THR A 31 -8.04 -4.78 -19.16
CA THR A 31 -8.63 -3.96 -18.08
C THR A 31 -8.90 -4.73 -16.78
N ALA A 32 -9.13 -6.04 -16.83
CA ALA A 32 -9.41 -6.84 -15.65
C ALA A 32 -8.11 -7.31 -14.98
N PRO A 33 -7.99 -7.25 -13.65
CA PRO A 33 -6.84 -7.81 -12.95
C PRO A 33 -6.83 -9.33 -13.04
N HIS A 34 -5.66 -9.93 -12.83
CA HIS A 34 -5.54 -11.38 -12.75
C HIS A 34 -6.33 -11.91 -11.53
N PRO A 35 -7.33 -12.80 -11.69
CA PRO A 35 -8.29 -13.15 -10.64
C PRO A 35 -7.67 -13.78 -9.38
N GLU A 36 -6.52 -14.41 -9.51
CA GLU A 36 -5.78 -14.99 -8.39
C GLU A 36 -4.74 -14.05 -7.77
N GLY A 37 -4.58 -12.82 -8.28
CA GLY A 37 -3.66 -11.83 -7.73
C GLY A 37 -2.16 -12.21 -7.79
N ILE A 38 -1.79 -13.31 -8.45
CA ILE A 38 -0.41 -13.82 -8.47
C ILE A 38 0.59 -12.80 -9.01
N PRO A 39 0.36 -12.12 -10.15
CA PRO A 39 1.32 -11.13 -10.63
C PRO A 39 1.43 -9.92 -9.69
N ALA A 40 0.29 -9.40 -9.21
CA ALA A 40 0.28 -8.28 -8.26
C ALA A 40 1.03 -8.64 -6.96
N SER A 41 0.91 -9.89 -6.48
CA SER A 41 1.65 -10.35 -5.29
C SER A 41 3.16 -10.29 -5.47
N ARG A 42 3.68 -10.49 -6.70
CA ARG A 42 5.12 -10.39 -6.99
C ARG A 42 5.62 -8.96 -6.84
N ALA A 43 4.86 -7.97 -7.31
CA ALA A 43 5.21 -6.56 -7.12
C ALA A 43 5.23 -6.17 -5.64
N ILE A 44 4.21 -6.60 -4.87
CA ILE A 44 4.15 -6.36 -3.43
C ILE A 44 5.32 -7.03 -2.72
N LYS A 45 5.57 -8.31 -3.02
CA LYS A 45 6.66 -9.06 -2.40
C LYS A 45 8.01 -8.42 -2.70
N GLN A 46 8.28 -8.04 -3.94
CA GLN A 46 9.53 -7.38 -4.32
C GLN A 46 9.76 -6.10 -3.52
N ALA A 47 8.75 -5.23 -3.39
CA ALA A 47 8.86 -4.00 -2.63
C ALA A 47 9.12 -4.25 -1.14
N LEU A 48 8.47 -5.25 -0.54
CA LEU A 48 8.67 -5.66 0.85
C LEU A 48 10.05 -6.29 1.09
N ASP A 49 10.54 -7.12 0.16
CA ASP A 49 11.89 -7.72 0.23
C ASP A 49 12.98 -6.63 0.19
N GLU A 50 12.87 -5.66 -0.73
CA GLU A 50 13.81 -4.52 -0.80
C GLU A 50 13.75 -3.66 0.46
N ALA A 51 12.54 -3.43 1.00
CA ALA A 51 12.34 -2.72 2.26
C ALA A 51 12.86 -3.50 3.49
N LYS A 52 13.26 -4.76 3.33
CA LYS A 52 13.65 -5.67 4.43
C LYS A 52 12.56 -5.74 5.51
N PHE A 53 11.29 -5.81 5.06
CA PHE A 53 10.15 -5.92 5.95
C PHE A 53 10.22 -7.19 6.79
N ASP A 54 9.99 -7.05 8.10
CA ASP A 54 9.96 -8.16 9.06
C ASP A 54 8.64 -8.12 9.83
N ALA A 55 7.74 -9.05 9.55
CA ALA A 55 6.39 -9.09 10.13
C ALA A 55 6.35 -9.27 11.67
N ASP A 56 7.47 -9.64 12.28
CA ASP A 56 7.58 -9.76 13.74
C ASP A 56 8.03 -8.47 14.42
N LYS A 57 8.58 -7.51 13.64
CA LYS A 57 9.13 -6.25 14.14
C LYS A 57 8.43 -5.02 13.60
N ASP A 58 7.93 -5.12 12.36
CA ASP A 58 7.34 -4.01 11.65
C ASP A 58 5.81 -4.03 11.73
N LEU A 59 5.21 -2.87 11.94
CA LEU A 59 3.79 -2.65 11.72
C LEU A 59 3.56 -2.03 10.36
N LEU A 60 2.92 -2.79 9.46
CA LEU A 60 2.71 -2.42 8.07
C LEU A 60 1.37 -1.69 7.87
N TYR A 61 1.44 -0.57 7.18
CA TYR A 61 0.30 0.09 6.55
C TYR A 61 0.28 -0.18 5.05
N ILE A 62 -0.87 -0.58 4.51
CA ILE A 62 -1.08 -0.78 3.07
C ILE A 62 -2.10 0.24 2.56
N ASN A 63 -1.64 1.17 1.73
CA ASN A 63 -2.54 1.96 0.90
C ASN A 63 -2.83 1.17 -0.37
N ALA A 64 -3.94 0.46 -0.36
CA ALA A 64 -4.35 -0.44 -1.42
C ALA A 64 -4.77 0.32 -2.68
N HIS A 65 -4.64 -0.31 -3.83
CA HIS A 65 -5.28 0.19 -5.05
C HIS A 65 -6.79 0.33 -4.85
N GLY A 66 -7.46 -0.66 -4.31
CA GLY A 66 -8.78 -0.60 -3.67
C GLY A 66 -9.79 0.30 -4.37
N THR A 67 -10.19 -0.06 -5.59
CA THR A 67 -11.09 0.76 -6.42
C THR A 67 -12.57 0.63 -6.02
N GLY A 68 -12.90 -0.26 -5.09
CA GLY A 68 -14.28 -0.56 -4.72
C GLY A 68 -15.00 -1.39 -5.79
N THR A 69 -14.27 -2.12 -6.61
CA THR A 69 -14.82 -3.00 -7.64
C THR A 69 -14.62 -4.46 -7.26
N PRO A 70 -15.62 -5.34 -7.50
CA PRO A 70 -15.55 -6.74 -7.07
C PRO A 70 -14.29 -7.47 -7.54
N LEU A 71 -13.89 -7.29 -8.81
CA LEU A 71 -12.73 -7.98 -9.37
C LEU A 71 -11.42 -7.49 -8.78
N ASN A 72 -11.27 -6.17 -8.58
CA ASN A 72 -10.03 -5.62 -8.04
C ASN A 72 -9.85 -5.99 -6.57
N ASP A 73 -10.85 -5.74 -5.73
CA ASP A 73 -10.67 -5.80 -4.29
C ASP A 73 -10.43 -7.25 -3.82
N SER A 74 -11.14 -8.24 -4.38
CA SER A 74 -10.90 -9.65 -4.08
C SER A 74 -9.54 -10.13 -4.59
N SER A 75 -9.14 -9.73 -5.81
CA SER A 75 -7.83 -10.07 -6.38
C SER A 75 -6.68 -9.46 -5.57
N GLU A 76 -6.79 -8.19 -5.18
CA GLU A 76 -5.78 -7.52 -4.37
C GLU A 76 -5.66 -8.12 -2.97
N THR A 77 -6.79 -8.51 -2.34
CA THR A 77 -6.79 -9.26 -1.07
C THR A 77 -5.99 -10.55 -1.18
N LYS A 78 -6.20 -11.33 -2.23
CA LYS A 78 -5.42 -12.54 -2.51
C LYS A 78 -3.95 -12.21 -2.73
N ALA A 79 -3.65 -11.16 -3.51
CA ALA A 79 -2.28 -10.74 -3.78
C ALA A 79 -1.51 -10.38 -2.50
N ILE A 80 -2.11 -9.64 -1.58
CA ILE A 80 -1.54 -9.30 -0.28
C ILE A 80 -1.21 -10.55 0.52
N LYS A 81 -2.16 -11.48 0.63
CA LYS A 81 -1.97 -12.76 1.35
C LYS A 81 -0.88 -13.61 0.74
N ILE A 82 -0.79 -13.70 -0.59
CA ILE A 82 0.26 -14.46 -1.28
C ILE A 82 1.63 -13.81 -1.05
N ALA A 83 1.72 -12.47 -1.11
CA ALA A 83 2.98 -11.75 -1.01
C ALA A 83 3.66 -11.91 0.35
N MET A 84 2.89 -11.93 1.44
CA MET A 84 3.44 -11.86 2.80
C MET A 84 2.99 -13.00 3.73
N GLY A 85 2.12 -13.89 3.26
CA GLY A 85 1.51 -14.95 4.05
C GLY A 85 0.29 -14.47 4.83
N GLU A 86 -0.61 -15.40 5.13
CA GLU A 86 -1.90 -15.11 5.77
C GLU A 86 -1.75 -14.40 7.13
N GLU A 87 -0.83 -14.88 7.97
CA GLU A 87 -0.64 -14.34 9.32
C GLU A 87 -0.15 -12.89 9.29
N ALA A 88 0.85 -12.58 8.47
CA ALA A 88 1.38 -11.23 8.33
C ALA A 88 0.36 -10.28 7.68
N ALA A 89 -0.40 -10.77 6.69
CA ALA A 89 -1.45 -10.01 6.04
C ALA A 89 -2.56 -9.57 7.04
N ARG A 90 -2.91 -10.45 7.97
CA ARG A 90 -3.92 -10.14 9.02
C ARG A 90 -3.43 -9.15 10.07
N LYS A 91 -2.12 -8.99 10.26
CA LYS A 91 -1.53 -7.98 11.15
C LYS A 91 -1.45 -6.61 10.48
N ALA A 92 -1.46 -6.53 9.15
CA ALA A 92 -1.37 -5.28 8.41
C ALA A 92 -2.65 -4.44 8.54
N MET A 93 -2.49 -3.13 8.57
CA MET A 93 -3.60 -2.17 8.52
C MET A 93 -3.75 -1.67 7.09
N ILE A 94 -4.91 -1.90 6.48
CA ILE A 94 -5.14 -1.62 5.07
C ILE A 94 -6.18 -0.52 4.92
N THR A 95 -6.01 0.36 3.95
CA THR A 95 -7.05 1.30 3.50
C THR A 95 -6.97 1.49 2.00
N SER A 96 -8.04 2.03 1.43
CA SER A 96 -7.94 2.70 0.14
C SER A 96 -8.29 4.18 0.31
N THR A 97 -7.30 5.05 0.09
CA THR A 97 -7.53 6.51 0.10
C THR A 97 -8.46 6.95 -1.01
N LYS A 98 -8.67 6.13 -2.05
CA LYS A 98 -9.68 6.37 -3.08
C LYS A 98 -11.09 6.47 -2.53
N SER A 99 -11.37 5.86 -1.38
CA SER A 99 -12.65 6.05 -0.67
C SER A 99 -12.90 7.51 -0.27
N ILE A 100 -11.82 8.29 -0.10
CA ILE A 100 -11.86 9.71 0.31
C ILE A 100 -11.70 10.63 -0.91
N THR A 101 -10.72 10.34 -1.77
CA THR A 101 -10.29 11.25 -2.85
C THR A 101 -10.93 10.94 -4.20
N GLY A 102 -11.54 9.76 -4.36
CA GLY A 102 -11.85 9.20 -5.67
C GLY A 102 -10.60 8.73 -6.42
N HIS A 103 -10.80 8.14 -7.59
CA HIS A 103 -9.70 7.68 -8.43
C HIS A 103 -9.22 8.81 -9.35
N MET A 104 -8.04 9.35 -9.08
CA MET A 104 -7.46 10.48 -9.81
C MET A 104 -6.61 10.08 -11.01
N LEU A 105 -6.77 8.86 -11.51
CA LEU A 105 -6.06 8.32 -12.67
C LEU A 105 -4.52 8.48 -12.53
N GLY A 106 -3.87 9.17 -13.46
CA GLY A 106 -2.42 9.37 -13.45
C GLY A 106 -1.86 10.10 -12.22
N ALA A 107 -2.67 10.87 -11.50
CA ALA A 107 -2.25 11.55 -10.27
C ALA A 107 -2.35 10.66 -9.02
N THR A 108 -3.11 9.57 -9.08
CA THR A 108 -3.46 8.73 -7.93
C THR A 108 -2.21 8.24 -7.19
N GLY A 109 -1.28 7.61 -7.88
CA GLY A 109 -0.10 7.01 -7.25
C GLY A 109 0.75 8.01 -6.47
N ALA A 110 0.91 9.23 -6.99
CA ALA A 110 1.65 10.29 -6.30
C ALA A 110 0.94 10.75 -5.01
N VAL A 111 -0.38 10.97 -5.09
CA VAL A 111 -1.18 11.39 -3.92
C VAL A 111 -1.25 10.29 -2.87
N GLU A 112 -1.42 9.05 -3.27
CA GLU A 112 -1.44 7.89 -2.36
C GLU A 112 -0.09 7.67 -1.68
N LEU A 113 1.01 7.89 -2.38
CA LEU A 113 2.34 7.82 -1.79
C LEU A 113 2.57 8.95 -0.76
N ILE A 114 2.11 10.17 -1.04
CA ILE A 114 2.13 11.28 -0.08
C ILE A 114 1.27 10.94 1.14
N ALA A 115 0.07 10.41 0.96
CA ALA A 115 -0.80 9.99 2.06
C ALA A 115 -0.14 8.91 2.92
N SER A 116 0.55 7.94 2.30
CA SER A 116 1.29 6.87 2.99
C SER A 116 2.47 7.43 3.79
N ALA A 117 3.23 8.37 3.24
CA ALA A 117 4.32 9.04 3.94
C ALA A 117 3.80 9.85 5.16
N LEU A 118 2.68 10.55 5.00
CA LEU A 118 2.04 11.29 6.10
C LEU A 118 1.45 10.36 7.15
N SER A 119 0.92 9.20 6.77
CA SER A 119 0.46 8.17 7.71
C SER A 119 1.60 7.67 8.59
N LEU A 120 2.77 7.37 8.01
CA LEU A 120 3.98 7.02 8.77
C LEU A 120 4.41 8.14 9.70
N TYR A 121 4.46 9.37 9.17
CA TYR A 121 4.94 10.54 9.91
C TYR A 121 4.07 10.87 11.13
N HIS A 122 2.73 10.79 10.98
CA HIS A 122 1.78 11.13 12.03
C HIS A 122 1.35 9.93 12.89
N GLY A 123 1.67 8.70 12.49
CA GLY A 123 1.20 7.49 13.15
C GLY A 123 -0.34 7.35 13.07
N ILE A 124 -0.91 7.68 11.91
CA ILE A 124 -2.36 7.65 11.69
C ILE A 124 -2.67 6.87 10.42
N VAL A 125 -3.48 5.83 10.54
CA VAL A 125 -4.09 5.13 9.41
C VAL A 125 -5.40 5.81 9.07
N THR A 126 -5.53 6.26 7.82
CA THR A 126 -6.77 6.85 7.32
C THR A 126 -7.86 5.78 7.23
N PRO A 127 -9.16 6.12 7.35
CA PRO A 127 -10.21 5.13 7.20
C PRO A 127 -10.50 4.80 5.74
N THR A 128 -11.03 3.61 5.48
CA THR A 128 -11.83 3.34 4.29
C THR A 128 -13.23 3.84 4.57
N ILE A 129 -13.56 5.06 4.11
CA ILE A 129 -14.89 5.65 4.34
C ILE A 129 -15.94 4.91 3.51
N GLY A 130 -17.15 4.79 4.07
CA GLY A 130 -18.26 4.10 3.40
C GLY A 130 -18.23 2.56 3.50
N LEU A 131 -17.18 1.96 4.06
CA LEU A 131 -17.13 0.51 4.28
C LEU A 131 -18.00 0.12 5.48
N THR A 132 -19.29 -0.10 5.20
CA THR A 132 -20.28 -0.53 6.19
C THR A 132 -20.58 -2.03 6.14
N ASN A 133 -20.43 -2.62 4.96
CA ASN A 133 -20.70 -4.04 4.72
C ASN A 133 -19.44 -4.67 4.09
N PRO A 134 -18.59 -5.34 4.89
CA PRO A 134 -17.41 -6.02 4.36
C PRO A 134 -17.79 -7.15 3.40
N ASP A 135 -17.06 -7.27 2.29
CA ASP A 135 -17.15 -8.41 1.41
C ASP A 135 -16.44 -9.62 2.05
N PRO A 136 -17.08 -10.81 2.12
CA PRO A 136 -16.45 -12.01 2.65
C PRO A 136 -15.13 -12.43 1.97
N GLU A 137 -14.96 -12.07 0.69
CA GLU A 137 -13.71 -12.31 -0.04
C GLU A 137 -12.59 -11.32 0.32
N CYS A 138 -12.95 -10.21 0.99
CA CYS A 138 -12.03 -9.17 1.46
C CYS A 138 -11.94 -9.20 2.99
N ASP A 139 -11.35 -10.26 3.54
CA ASP A 139 -11.37 -10.62 4.96
C ASP A 139 -10.16 -10.12 5.79
N LEU A 140 -9.46 -9.11 5.30
CA LEU A 140 -8.38 -8.43 6.01
C LEU A 140 -8.88 -7.17 6.75
N ASP A 141 -7.98 -6.49 7.49
CA ASP A 141 -8.31 -5.27 8.23
C ASP A 141 -8.25 -4.03 7.33
N TYR A 142 -9.37 -3.71 6.70
CA TYR A 142 -9.50 -2.53 5.81
C TYR A 142 -9.81 -1.21 6.52
N THR A 143 -9.56 -1.11 7.82
CA THR A 143 -9.73 0.09 8.64
C THR A 143 -11.06 0.81 8.37
N PRO A 144 -12.21 0.18 8.64
CA PRO A 144 -13.51 0.74 8.25
C PRO A 144 -13.86 1.99 9.05
N LEU A 145 -14.45 2.97 8.34
CA LEU A 145 -15.17 4.15 8.85
C LEU A 145 -14.37 5.16 9.66
N LYS A 146 -13.43 4.75 10.53
CA LYS A 146 -12.72 5.65 11.45
C LYS A 146 -11.21 5.50 11.33
N ALA A 147 -10.50 6.64 11.32
CA ALA A 147 -9.05 6.64 11.41
C ALA A 147 -8.57 6.02 12.73
N ARG A 148 -7.42 5.36 12.68
CA ARG A 148 -6.78 4.72 13.84
C ARG A 148 -5.37 5.22 14.04
N LYS A 149 -4.96 5.42 15.31
CA LYS A 149 -3.56 5.64 15.67
C LYS A 149 -2.84 4.30 15.70
N ALA A 150 -1.63 4.28 15.14
CA ALA A 150 -0.77 3.10 15.14
C ALA A 150 0.70 3.53 15.04
N ASP A 151 1.61 2.79 15.66
CA ASP A 151 3.04 3.03 15.55
C ASP A 151 3.60 2.36 14.30
N LEU A 152 3.23 2.92 13.15
CA LEU A 152 3.59 2.42 11.83
C LEU A 152 5.10 2.55 11.60
N THR A 153 5.73 1.50 11.10
CA THR A 153 7.15 1.48 10.76
C THR A 153 7.39 1.39 9.25
N VAL A 154 6.51 0.70 8.54
CA VAL A 154 6.55 0.52 7.08
C VAL A 154 5.19 0.83 6.49
N ALA A 155 5.18 1.43 5.31
CA ALA A 155 3.97 1.58 4.49
C ALA A 155 4.25 1.17 3.06
N ILE A 156 3.27 0.57 2.40
CA ILE A 156 3.31 0.35 0.95
C ILE A 156 2.11 1.02 0.27
N SER A 157 2.33 1.46 -0.95
CA SER A 157 1.28 1.98 -1.83
C SER A 157 1.22 1.13 -3.10
N ASN A 158 0.06 0.51 -3.34
CA ASN A 158 -0.18 -0.36 -4.49
C ASN A 158 -0.89 0.39 -5.61
N SER A 159 -0.46 0.16 -6.83
CA SER A 159 -1.12 0.67 -8.03
C SER A 159 -1.29 -0.46 -9.05
N LEU A 160 -2.53 -0.78 -9.37
CA LEU A 160 -2.90 -1.78 -10.36
C LEU A 160 -3.54 -1.06 -11.55
N GLY A 161 -2.91 -1.11 -12.72
CA GLY A 161 -3.31 -0.31 -13.88
C GLY A 161 -3.83 -1.15 -15.04
N PHE A 162 -4.61 -0.52 -15.91
CA PHE A 162 -5.01 -1.12 -17.17
C PHE A 162 -3.79 -1.51 -17.99
N GLY A 163 -3.92 -2.57 -18.78
CA GLY A 163 -2.80 -3.24 -19.44
C GLY A 163 -2.12 -4.28 -18.55
N GLY A 164 -2.61 -4.48 -17.32
CA GLY A 164 -2.07 -5.43 -16.35
C GLY A 164 -0.82 -4.94 -15.63
N HIS A 165 -0.60 -3.63 -15.58
CA HIS A 165 0.53 -3.07 -14.86
C HIS A 165 0.31 -3.10 -13.35
N ASN A 166 1.25 -3.67 -12.61
CA ASN A 166 1.25 -3.67 -11.15
C ASN A 166 2.51 -2.99 -10.65
N ALA A 167 2.37 -2.03 -9.74
CA ALA A 167 3.47 -1.36 -9.07
C ALA A 167 3.20 -1.24 -7.57
N CYS A 168 4.25 -1.38 -6.79
CA CYS A 168 4.23 -1.20 -5.35
C CYS A 168 5.45 -0.39 -4.92
N VAL A 169 5.26 0.65 -4.12
CA VAL A 169 6.34 1.44 -3.52
C VAL A 169 6.30 1.25 -2.01
N ALA A 170 7.45 0.96 -1.42
CA ALA A 170 7.59 0.83 0.02
C ALA A 170 8.29 2.04 0.64
N LEU A 171 7.73 2.50 1.74
CA LEU A 171 8.24 3.58 2.57
C LEU A 171 8.56 3.06 3.97
N ARG A 172 9.58 3.62 4.60
CA ARG A 172 9.90 3.41 6.02
C ARG A 172 9.85 4.73 6.77
N LYS A 173 9.38 4.66 8.02
CA LYS A 173 9.37 5.78 8.95
C LYS A 173 10.79 6.32 9.12
N TRP A 174 10.96 7.63 8.98
CA TRP A 174 12.24 8.28 9.23
C TRP A 174 12.46 8.47 10.72
N GLU A 175 13.56 7.96 11.24
CA GLU A 175 13.91 8.02 12.69
C GLU A 175 15.00 9.05 13.03
N GLY A 176 15.41 9.88 12.07
CA GLY A 176 16.35 10.98 12.36
C GLY A 176 17.83 10.58 12.47
N LYS A 177 18.24 9.48 11.82
CA LYS A 177 19.65 9.03 11.81
C LYS A 177 20.42 9.55 10.61
#